data_aef581b89ba3342fbecb6ef2f896b27a
#
_entry.id   aef581b89ba3342fbecb6ef2f896b27a
#
_cell.length_a   1.000
_cell.length_b   1.000
_cell.length_c   1.000
_cell.angle_alpha   90.00
_cell.angle_beta   90.00
_cell.angle_gamma   90.00
#
_symmetry.space_group_name_H-M   'P 1'
#
loop_
_entity.id
_entity.type
_entity.pdbx_description
1 polymer ?
#
loop_
_entity_poly.entity_id
_entity_poly.type
_entity_poly.pdbx_seq_one_letter_code
_entity_poly.pdbx_strand_id
1 'polypeptide(L)'
;MVKEHVVVYREKGKFAGWPANYGMWIWGDEIVVSFTQCTFQAHAGFHARTEELPAYPLQSRSKDGGRTWQTIRTPAPSPGGRGFSADEHMIPDLTVAQAIEMKLGPLPEPCPGGINFKHPDFALMCARTGLGGGTLAWFYTSYDRAQTWQGPYSLPMFGQTGIEARTDILVNSADDCMFFVAAARDDGGEGKGVLMARTTDGGKNINFVSWVAKSDQNDLIMPSSVRVDDHTLITAIRCNAAEGEFEIVPTWIDVYRSEDNGATWKYLNRPVPDAGSGGNPPAMIKLQDGRICLTYGYR
;
A
#
# COMPACT_ATOMS: atom_id res chain seq x y z
N MET A 1 -20.58 7.92 -15.30
CA MET A 1 -21.77 7.22 -14.75
C MET A 1 -21.37 5.78 -14.47
N VAL A 2 -21.50 5.30 -13.24
CA VAL A 2 -21.25 3.89 -12.88
C VAL A 2 -22.30 3.04 -13.60
N LYS A 3 -21.87 2.02 -14.35
CA LYS A 3 -22.77 1.18 -15.13
C LYS A 3 -23.18 -0.11 -14.42
N GLU A 4 -22.28 -0.62 -13.59
CA GLU A 4 -22.47 -1.91 -12.93
C GLU A 4 -21.71 -1.94 -11.59
N HIS A 5 -22.25 -2.66 -10.61
CA HIS A 5 -21.59 -2.98 -9.35
C HIS A 5 -21.41 -4.49 -9.28
N VAL A 6 -20.17 -4.93 -9.14
CA VAL A 6 -19.82 -6.34 -9.03
C VAL A 6 -19.21 -6.62 -7.67
N VAL A 7 -19.64 -7.69 -7.02
CA VAL A 7 -19.09 -8.14 -5.75
C VAL A 7 -17.86 -8.99 -6.03
N VAL A 8 -16.68 -8.49 -5.67
CA VAL A 8 -15.40 -9.20 -5.82
C VAL A 8 -15.32 -10.39 -4.86
N TYR A 9 -15.70 -10.17 -3.59
CA TYR A 9 -15.70 -11.19 -2.56
C TYR A 9 -16.76 -10.91 -1.51
N ARG A 10 -17.47 -11.95 -1.10
CA ARG A 10 -18.42 -11.94 0.02
C ARG A 10 -18.57 -13.34 0.59
N GLU A 11 -18.40 -13.45 1.91
CA GLU A 11 -18.63 -14.66 2.65
C GLU A 11 -19.36 -14.34 3.98
N LYS A 12 -20.33 -15.17 4.36
CA LYS A 12 -21.10 -14.97 5.59
C LYS A 12 -20.20 -15.11 6.82
N GLY A 13 -20.28 -14.15 7.73
CA GLY A 13 -19.47 -14.15 8.96
C GLY A 13 -18.01 -13.73 8.74
N LYS A 14 -17.68 -13.20 7.55
CA LYS A 14 -16.37 -12.64 7.24
C LYS A 14 -16.44 -11.14 6.96
N PHE A 15 -15.38 -10.48 7.33
CA PHE A 15 -15.05 -9.10 6.95
C PHE A 15 -13.93 -9.14 5.93
N ALA A 16 -14.03 -8.37 4.85
CA ALA A 16 -12.96 -8.21 3.88
C ALA A 16 -12.58 -6.73 3.79
N GLY A 17 -11.30 -6.42 3.92
CA GLY A 17 -10.86 -5.04 3.99
C GLY A 17 -9.45 -4.80 3.43
N TRP A 18 -9.10 -3.54 3.35
CA TRP A 18 -7.77 -3.01 3.06
C TRP A 18 -7.14 -3.43 1.72
N PRO A 19 -7.87 -3.43 0.60
CA PRO A 19 -7.26 -3.77 -0.70
C PRO A 19 -6.17 -2.77 -1.08
N ALA A 20 -6.26 -1.52 -0.64
CA ALA A 20 -5.26 -0.48 -0.88
C ALA A 20 -3.89 -0.76 -0.24
N ASN A 21 -3.80 -1.67 0.74
CA ASN A 21 -2.55 -2.03 1.37
C ASN A 21 -1.76 -3.09 0.59
N TYR A 22 -2.42 -3.80 -0.33
CA TYR A 22 -1.81 -4.88 -1.12
C TYR A 22 -1.61 -4.48 -2.57
N GLY A 23 -2.69 -4.10 -3.24
CA GLY A 23 -2.70 -3.68 -4.62
C GLY A 23 -3.77 -4.32 -5.47
N MET A 24 -3.92 -3.74 -6.66
CA MET A 24 -4.74 -4.26 -7.75
C MET A 24 -3.93 -4.18 -9.04
N TRP A 25 -3.95 -5.24 -9.82
CA TRP A 25 -3.23 -5.35 -11.10
C TRP A 25 -4.19 -5.72 -12.21
N ILE A 26 -3.93 -5.20 -13.40
CA ILE A 26 -4.80 -5.38 -14.59
C ILE A 26 -3.94 -5.72 -15.81
N TRP A 27 -4.29 -6.81 -16.49
CA TRP A 27 -3.69 -7.26 -17.74
C TRP A 27 -4.81 -7.56 -18.76
N GLY A 28 -5.27 -6.52 -19.47
CA GLY A 28 -6.44 -6.65 -20.32
C GLY A 28 -7.70 -6.97 -19.51
N ASP A 29 -8.34 -8.10 -19.82
CA ASP A 29 -9.52 -8.56 -19.08
C ASP A 29 -9.18 -9.33 -17.78
N GLU A 30 -7.90 -9.61 -17.54
CA GLU A 30 -7.48 -10.23 -16.30
C GLU A 30 -7.20 -9.20 -15.22
N ILE A 31 -7.90 -9.31 -14.09
CA ILE A 31 -7.78 -8.39 -12.94
C ILE A 31 -7.48 -9.22 -11.70
N VAL A 32 -6.52 -8.77 -10.90
CA VAL A 32 -6.21 -9.35 -9.59
C VAL A 32 -6.31 -8.26 -8.54
N VAL A 33 -6.99 -8.54 -7.44
CA VAL A 33 -7.05 -7.68 -6.26
C VAL A 33 -6.74 -8.49 -5.01
N SER A 34 -5.88 -7.96 -4.16
CA SER A 34 -5.55 -8.59 -2.87
C SER A 34 -6.16 -7.78 -1.72
N PHE A 35 -6.52 -8.46 -0.65
CA PHE A 35 -7.16 -7.88 0.54
C PHE A 35 -7.01 -8.81 1.75
N THR A 36 -7.38 -8.33 2.93
CA THR A 36 -7.40 -9.13 4.15
C THR A 36 -8.81 -9.64 4.45
N GLN A 37 -8.92 -10.93 4.76
CA GLN A 37 -10.13 -11.53 5.34
C GLN A 37 -9.96 -11.66 6.85
N CYS A 38 -10.93 -11.17 7.61
CA CYS A 38 -11.05 -11.36 9.05
C CYS A 38 -12.38 -12.03 9.41
N THR A 39 -12.55 -12.43 10.66
CA THR A 39 -13.86 -12.81 11.18
C THR A 39 -14.67 -11.55 11.46
N PHE A 40 -15.91 -11.51 10.94
CA PHE A 40 -16.82 -10.40 11.17
C PHE A 40 -17.27 -10.37 12.63
N GLN A 41 -17.25 -9.17 13.23
CA GLN A 41 -17.84 -8.90 14.52
C GLN A 41 -18.50 -7.52 14.46
N ALA A 42 -19.82 -7.48 14.61
CA ALA A 42 -20.55 -6.23 14.63
C ALA A 42 -20.12 -5.38 15.83
N HIS A 43 -20.00 -4.08 15.59
CA HIS A 43 -19.66 -3.08 16.64
C HIS A 43 -18.33 -3.31 17.38
N ALA A 44 -17.38 -3.99 16.75
CA ALA A 44 -16.04 -4.24 17.31
C ALA A 44 -15.07 -3.03 17.22
N GLY A 45 -15.59 -1.83 16.92
CA GLY A 45 -14.80 -0.61 16.73
C GLY A 45 -14.87 -0.08 15.30
N PHE A 46 -13.83 0.62 14.85
CA PHE A 46 -13.78 1.29 13.56
C PHE A 46 -13.94 0.33 12.36
N HIS A 47 -13.43 -0.90 12.50
CA HIS A 47 -13.64 -1.99 11.56
C HIS A 47 -14.49 -3.10 12.20
N ALA A 48 -15.52 -3.58 11.50
CA ALA A 48 -16.43 -4.62 11.99
C ALA A 48 -15.77 -6.02 11.95
N ARG A 49 -14.68 -6.20 12.67
CA ARG A 49 -13.92 -7.45 12.78
C ARG A 49 -13.50 -7.74 14.21
N THR A 50 -13.30 -8.99 14.57
CA THR A 50 -12.60 -9.35 15.80
C THR A 50 -11.08 -9.33 15.56
N GLU A 51 -10.33 -8.92 16.59
CA GLU A 51 -8.88 -8.98 16.66
C GLU A 51 -8.37 -10.26 17.33
N GLU A 52 -9.25 -11.01 17.96
CA GLU A 52 -8.93 -12.25 18.67
C GLU A 52 -8.64 -13.44 17.74
N LEU A 53 -9.12 -13.37 16.48
CA LEU A 53 -8.98 -14.45 15.52
C LEU A 53 -8.05 -14.07 14.37
N PRO A 54 -7.29 -15.02 13.83
CA PRO A 54 -6.36 -14.76 12.73
C PRO A 54 -7.06 -14.16 11.51
N ALA A 55 -6.40 -13.20 10.89
CA ALA A 55 -6.74 -12.68 9.59
C ALA A 55 -5.89 -13.36 8.50
N TYR A 56 -6.35 -13.32 7.26
CA TYR A 56 -5.70 -13.99 6.15
C TYR A 56 -5.62 -13.08 4.92
N PRO A 57 -4.46 -12.96 4.27
CA PRO A 57 -4.37 -12.31 2.98
C PRO A 57 -5.02 -13.18 1.92
N LEU A 58 -5.99 -12.61 1.21
CA LEU A 58 -6.66 -13.23 0.08
C LEU A 58 -6.34 -12.50 -1.22
N GLN A 59 -6.48 -13.22 -2.31
CA GLN A 59 -6.33 -12.72 -3.66
C GLN A 59 -7.51 -13.19 -4.49
N SER A 60 -8.24 -12.25 -5.07
CA SER A 60 -9.32 -12.53 -6.01
C SER A 60 -8.87 -12.22 -7.43
N ARG A 61 -9.17 -13.14 -8.35
CA ARG A 61 -8.83 -13.03 -9.77
C ARG A 61 -10.09 -13.09 -10.62
N SER A 62 -10.21 -12.15 -11.54
CA SER A 62 -11.16 -12.18 -12.65
C SER A 62 -10.41 -12.41 -13.96
N LYS A 63 -11.02 -13.11 -14.91
CA LYS A 63 -10.53 -13.31 -16.28
C LYS A 63 -11.48 -12.79 -17.36
N ASP A 64 -12.51 -12.07 -16.96
CA ASP A 64 -13.61 -11.61 -17.82
C ASP A 64 -13.93 -10.11 -17.61
N GLY A 65 -12.91 -9.33 -17.30
CA GLY A 65 -13.05 -7.88 -17.09
C GLY A 65 -13.79 -7.52 -15.81
N GLY A 66 -13.69 -8.37 -14.78
CA GLY A 66 -14.26 -8.12 -13.44
C GLY A 66 -15.69 -8.61 -13.25
N ARG A 67 -16.26 -9.38 -14.18
CA ARG A 67 -17.64 -9.90 -14.06
C ARG A 67 -17.76 -11.06 -13.11
N THR A 68 -16.80 -11.99 -13.16
CA THR A 68 -16.72 -13.13 -12.24
C THR A 68 -15.36 -13.18 -11.53
N TRP A 69 -15.34 -13.74 -10.31
CA TRP A 69 -14.16 -13.73 -9.45
C TRP A 69 -13.93 -15.10 -8.80
N GLN A 70 -12.68 -15.49 -8.74
CA GLN A 70 -12.21 -16.64 -7.96
C GLN A 70 -11.24 -16.14 -6.89
N THR A 71 -11.45 -16.59 -5.65
CA THR A 71 -10.67 -16.16 -4.50
C THR A 71 -9.87 -17.31 -3.93
N ILE A 72 -8.59 -17.06 -3.68
CA ILE A 72 -7.65 -17.99 -3.02
C ILE A 72 -6.90 -17.26 -1.91
N ARG A 73 -6.20 -17.97 -1.06
CA ARG A 73 -5.19 -17.38 -0.21
C ARG A 73 -4.06 -16.82 -1.07
N THR A 74 -3.55 -15.64 -0.73
CA THR A 74 -2.43 -15.05 -1.46
C THR A 74 -1.24 -16.02 -1.42
N PRO A 75 -0.71 -16.46 -2.56
CA PRO A 75 0.33 -17.47 -2.62
C PRO A 75 1.73 -16.86 -2.42
N ALA A 76 1.89 -15.98 -1.43
CA ALA A 76 3.16 -15.37 -1.08
C ALA A 76 3.67 -15.92 0.26
N PRO A 77 4.98 -16.19 0.38
CA PRO A 77 5.57 -16.61 1.63
C PRO A 77 5.54 -15.44 2.64
N SER A 78 5.05 -15.68 3.84
CA SER A 78 4.91 -14.65 4.86
C SER A 78 5.99 -14.77 5.93
N PRO A 79 6.67 -13.69 6.33
CA PRO A 79 7.51 -13.69 7.50
C PRO A 79 6.74 -14.18 8.73
N GLY A 80 7.39 -15.00 9.55
CA GLY A 80 6.76 -15.61 10.69
C GLY A 80 5.84 -16.78 10.38
N GLY A 81 5.75 -17.24 9.11
CA GLY A 81 4.92 -18.38 8.71
C GLY A 81 3.42 -18.13 8.80
N ARG A 82 3.00 -16.87 9.02
CA ARG A 82 1.60 -16.45 9.11
C ARG A 82 1.31 -15.37 8.07
N GLY A 83 0.07 -15.02 7.84
CA GLY A 83 -0.26 -14.02 6.84
C GLY A 83 0.49 -12.71 7.11
N PHE A 84 0.92 -12.03 6.07
CA PHE A 84 1.32 -10.64 6.16
C PHE A 84 0.08 -9.78 6.00
N SER A 85 0.04 -8.69 6.70
CA SER A 85 -1.09 -7.79 6.61
C SER A 85 -0.65 -6.37 6.73
N ALA A 86 -1.56 -5.58 6.34
CA ALA A 86 -1.62 -4.20 6.72
C ALA A 86 -1.70 -4.00 8.23
N ASP A 87 -2.27 -4.93 8.93
CA ASP A 87 -2.47 -4.86 10.37
C ASP A 87 -1.91 -6.11 11.02
N GLU A 88 -1.03 -5.96 11.96
CA GLU A 88 -0.38 -7.02 12.72
C GLU A 88 -1.32 -7.85 13.57
N HIS A 89 -2.56 -7.44 13.66
CA HIS A 89 -3.63 -8.10 14.40
C HIS A 89 -3.95 -9.52 13.93
N MET A 90 -3.10 -10.06 13.07
CA MET A 90 -3.35 -11.34 12.44
C MET A 90 -3.07 -12.52 13.35
N ILE A 91 -2.45 -12.28 14.48
CA ILE A 91 -1.98 -13.35 15.33
C ILE A 91 -2.31 -13.00 16.76
N PRO A 92 -3.33 -13.61 17.35
CA PRO A 92 -3.48 -13.54 18.78
C PRO A 92 -2.16 -13.92 19.44
N ASP A 93 -1.71 -13.12 20.38
CA ASP A 93 -0.54 -13.36 21.22
C ASP A 93 0.84 -13.36 20.55
N LEU A 94 0.91 -13.08 19.21
CA LEU A 94 2.20 -13.01 18.51
C LEU A 94 2.11 -12.06 17.30
N THR A 95 2.79 -10.95 17.34
CA THR A 95 2.92 -10.05 16.21
C THR A 95 3.85 -10.61 15.12
N VAL A 96 3.70 -10.17 13.87
CA VAL A 96 4.62 -10.55 12.80
C VAL A 96 6.05 -10.10 13.11
N ALA A 97 6.22 -8.94 13.75
CA ALA A 97 7.53 -8.46 14.20
C ALA A 97 8.19 -9.42 15.17
N GLN A 98 7.46 -9.90 16.20
CA GLN A 98 7.95 -10.91 17.13
C GLN A 98 8.25 -12.24 16.42
N ALA A 99 7.42 -12.66 15.47
CA ALA A 99 7.67 -13.87 14.70
C ALA A 99 8.95 -13.78 13.84
N ILE A 100 9.23 -12.61 13.27
CA ILE A 100 10.48 -12.32 12.57
C ILE A 100 11.67 -12.38 13.55
N GLU A 101 11.57 -11.70 14.68
CA GLU A 101 12.60 -11.70 15.72
C GLU A 101 12.91 -13.13 16.23
N MET A 102 11.88 -13.94 16.40
CA MET A 102 11.96 -15.34 16.78
C MET A 102 12.37 -16.27 15.63
N LYS A 103 12.60 -15.75 14.43
CA LYS A 103 12.97 -16.49 13.21
C LYS A 103 11.95 -17.56 12.81
N LEU A 104 10.70 -17.28 12.98
CA LEU A 104 9.59 -18.19 12.64
C LEU A 104 9.12 -17.97 11.18
N GLY A 105 9.81 -18.55 10.22
CA GLY A 105 9.44 -18.50 8.79
C GLY A 105 10.44 -17.70 7.94
N PRO A 106 10.13 -17.41 6.67
CA PRO A 106 11.01 -16.67 5.80
C PRO A 106 11.15 -15.22 6.30
N LEU A 107 12.40 -14.77 6.44
CA LEU A 107 12.72 -13.38 6.80
C LEU A 107 12.83 -12.53 5.54
N PRO A 108 12.50 -11.23 5.61
CA PRO A 108 12.83 -10.31 4.53
C PRO A 108 14.36 -10.22 4.35
N GLU A 109 14.81 -10.52 3.14
CA GLU A 109 16.22 -10.47 2.76
C GLU A 109 16.46 -9.30 1.81
N PRO A 110 17.67 -8.74 1.72
CA PRO A 110 18.01 -7.75 0.71
C PRO A 110 17.69 -8.26 -0.70
N CYS A 111 17.09 -7.42 -1.53
CA CYS A 111 16.83 -7.79 -2.92
C CYS A 111 18.14 -8.02 -3.68
N PRO A 112 18.29 -9.16 -4.37
CA PRO A 112 19.53 -9.45 -5.12
C PRO A 112 19.70 -8.56 -6.35
N GLY A 113 18.64 -7.81 -6.74
CA GLY A 113 18.59 -7.07 -7.99
C GLY A 113 18.06 -7.91 -9.15
N GLY A 114 18.13 -7.35 -10.36
CA GLY A 114 17.69 -8.05 -11.58
C GLY A 114 16.18 -8.04 -11.81
N ILE A 115 15.43 -7.23 -11.02
CA ILE A 115 14.00 -7.05 -11.27
C ILE A 115 13.81 -6.34 -12.61
N ASN A 116 12.97 -6.93 -13.47
CA ASN A 116 12.46 -6.27 -14.66
C ASN A 116 11.07 -5.70 -14.38
N PHE A 117 11.02 -4.44 -13.97
CA PHE A 117 9.76 -3.75 -13.65
C PHE A 117 8.82 -3.56 -14.86
N LYS A 118 9.34 -3.69 -16.10
CA LYS A 118 8.56 -3.61 -17.35
C LYS A 118 8.19 -4.98 -17.93
N HIS A 119 8.39 -6.06 -17.18
CA HIS A 119 7.92 -7.35 -17.65
C HIS A 119 6.40 -7.30 -17.87
N PRO A 120 5.84 -7.83 -18.99
CA PRO A 120 4.43 -7.70 -19.32
C PRO A 120 3.48 -8.30 -18.28
N ASP A 121 3.94 -9.31 -17.54
CA ASP A 121 3.16 -9.98 -16.49
C ASP A 121 3.62 -9.59 -15.07
N PHE A 122 4.30 -8.46 -14.94
CA PHE A 122 4.86 -8.01 -13.66
C PHE A 122 3.79 -7.55 -12.68
N ALA A 123 3.99 -7.90 -11.41
CA ALA A 123 3.30 -7.31 -10.26
C ALA A 123 4.28 -7.12 -9.11
N LEU A 124 4.05 -6.09 -8.30
CA LEU A 124 4.79 -5.83 -7.06
C LEU A 124 3.77 -5.59 -5.94
N MET A 125 4.00 -6.22 -4.81
CA MET A 125 3.16 -6.09 -3.62
C MET A 125 4.04 -5.77 -2.42
N CYS A 126 3.67 -4.77 -1.63
CA CYS A 126 4.35 -4.43 -0.39
C CYS A 126 3.61 -4.99 0.82
N ALA A 127 4.36 -5.22 1.90
CA ALA A 127 3.85 -5.63 3.18
C ALA A 127 4.71 -5.05 4.32
N ARG A 128 4.23 -5.16 5.54
CA ARG A 128 4.88 -4.58 6.72
C ARG A 128 4.52 -5.33 8.00
N THR A 129 5.28 -5.05 9.08
CA THR A 129 4.97 -5.59 10.41
C THR A 129 3.90 -4.79 11.13
N GLY A 130 3.70 -3.51 10.79
CA GLY A 130 2.77 -2.67 11.52
C GLY A 130 2.70 -1.22 11.08
N LEU A 131 2.33 -0.37 12.00
CA LEU A 131 2.24 1.07 11.88
C LEU A 131 3.10 1.72 12.96
N GLY A 132 3.68 2.87 12.63
CA GLY A 132 4.49 3.62 13.58
C GLY A 132 5.93 3.11 13.75
N GLY A 133 6.53 3.47 14.87
CA GLY A 133 7.93 3.18 15.18
C GLY A 133 8.23 1.68 15.28
N GLY A 134 9.41 1.27 14.80
CA GLY A 134 9.82 -0.13 14.76
C GLY A 134 9.24 -0.94 13.59
N THR A 135 8.36 -0.36 12.79
CA THR A 135 7.75 -1.04 11.63
C THR A 135 8.79 -1.35 10.58
N LEU A 136 8.88 -2.63 10.22
CA LEU A 136 9.66 -3.13 9.10
C LEU A 136 8.76 -3.34 7.89
N ALA A 137 9.30 -3.09 6.70
CA ALA A 137 8.60 -3.26 5.44
C ALA A 137 9.39 -4.12 4.47
N TRP A 138 8.69 -4.80 3.58
CA TRP A 138 9.26 -5.61 2.52
C TRP A 138 8.33 -5.62 1.30
N PHE A 139 8.82 -6.18 0.22
CA PHE A 139 8.03 -6.33 -0.99
C PHE A 139 8.22 -7.71 -1.64
N TYR A 140 7.29 -8.02 -2.50
CA TYR A 140 7.28 -9.22 -3.33
C TYR A 140 7.18 -8.81 -4.80
N THR A 141 7.75 -9.63 -5.67
CA THR A 141 7.61 -9.50 -7.12
C THR A 141 6.99 -10.76 -7.73
N SER A 142 6.24 -10.57 -8.79
CA SER A 142 5.66 -11.65 -9.59
C SER A 142 5.92 -11.37 -11.06
N TYR A 143 6.13 -12.42 -11.85
CA TYR A 143 6.33 -12.38 -13.31
C TYR A 143 5.32 -13.25 -14.06
N ASP A 144 4.25 -13.67 -13.37
CA ASP A 144 3.22 -14.55 -13.87
C ASP A 144 1.81 -14.06 -13.51
N ARG A 145 1.63 -12.72 -13.46
CA ARG A 145 0.37 -12.05 -13.10
C ARG A 145 -0.11 -12.42 -11.70
N ALA A 146 0.78 -12.38 -10.74
CA ALA A 146 0.49 -12.70 -9.34
C ALA A 146 -0.02 -14.14 -9.10
N GLN A 147 0.41 -15.12 -9.90
CA GLN A 147 0.16 -16.54 -9.63
C GLN A 147 1.18 -17.09 -8.63
N THR A 148 2.42 -16.61 -8.71
CA THR A 148 3.48 -16.87 -7.72
C THR A 148 4.20 -15.58 -7.35
N TRP A 149 4.80 -15.57 -6.16
CA TRP A 149 5.50 -14.41 -5.62
C TRP A 149 6.91 -14.78 -5.17
N GLN A 150 7.86 -13.95 -5.52
CA GLN A 150 9.26 -14.01 -5.09
C GLN A 150 9.48 -12.99 -3.96
N GLY A 151 10.36 -13.28 -3.03
CA GLY A 151 10.62 -12.50 -1.82
C GLY A 151 10.26 -13.32 -0.57
N PRO A 152 10.12 -12.69 0.60
CA PRO A 152 10.06 -11.24 0.87
C PRO A 152 11.42 -10.55 0.72
N TYR A 153 11.44 -9.40 0.04
CA TYR A 153 12.62 -8.55 -0.10
C TYR A 153 12.50 -7.33 0.81
N SER A 154 13.47 -7.10 1.68
CA SER A 154 13.44 -5.99 2.63
C SER A 154 13.44 -4.62 1.94
N LEU A 155 12.60 -3.70 2.41
CA LEU A 155 12.74 -2.28 2.11
C LEU A 155 13.69 -1.65 3.13
N PRO A 156 14.64 -0.80 2.69
CA PRO A 156 15.51 -0.07 3.60
C PRO A 156 14.72 0.86 4.53
N MET A 157 15.25 1.10 5.71
CA MET A 157 14.64 2.02 6.69
C MET A 157 14.81 3.50 6.32
N PHE A 158 15.65 3.83 5.36
CA PHE A 158 15.92 5.21 4.90
C PHE A 158 16.26 6.20 6.04
N GLY A 159 16.83 5.69 7.13
CA GLY A 159 17.11 6.49 8.33
C GLY A 159 15.87 6.88 9.15
N GLN A 160 14.73 6.23 8.91
CA GLN A 160 13.49 6.47 9.64
C GLN A 160 13.32 5.46 10.79
N THR A 161 12.46 5.80 11.74
CA THR A 161 12.14 4.94 12.89
C THR A 161 11.25 3.75 12.52
N GLY A 162 10.50 3.86 11.41
CA GLY A 162 9.66 2.80 10.85
C GLY A 162 9.28 3.10 9.40
N ILE A 163 9.10 2.06 8.59
CA ILE A 163 8.61 2.14 7.21
C ILE A 163 7.31 1.36 7.11
N GLU A 164 6.23 2.06 6.81
CA GLU A 164 4.89 1.50 6.89
C GLU A 164 4.41 0.82 5.59
N ALA A 165 5.17 0.89 4.51
CA ALA A 165 4.89 0.27 3.20
C ALA A 165 3.43 0.43 2.70
N ARG A 166 2.77 1.50 3.05
CA ARG A 166 1.55 1.98 2.40
C ARG A 166 2.00 2.68 1.13
N THR A 167 2.17 1.92 0.06
CA THR A 167 3.10 2.20 -1.03
C THR A 167 2.38 2.40 -2.33
N ASP A 168 2.91 3.31 -3.15
CA ASP A 168 2.67 3.38 -4.58
C ASP A 168 4.00 3.33 -5.32
N ILE A 169 3.99 2.94 -6.59
CA ILE A 169 5.20 2.84 -7.41
C ILE A 169 5.00 3.51 -8.77
N LEU A 170 6.10 4.06 -9.31
CA LEU A 170 6.17 4.51 -10.70
C LEU A 170 7.35 3.83 -11.41
N VAL A 171 7.03 3.05 -12.43
CA VAL A 171 8.02 2.34 -13.24
C VAL A 171 8.52 3.25 -14.37
N ASN A 172 9.82 3.53 -14.38
CA ASN A 172 10.47 4.33 -15.41
C ASN A 172 11.05 3.46 -16.55
N SER A 173 11.82 2.45 -16.20
CA SER A 173 12.43 1.50 -17.13
C SER A 173 12.38 0.06 -16.60
N ALA A 174 13.03 -0.85 -17.29
CA ALA A 174 13.08 -2.24 -16.84
C ALA A 174 13.78 -2.39 -15.47
N ASP A 175 14.75 -1.56 -15.17
CA ASP A 175 15.58 -1.58 -13.97
C ASP A 175 15.36 -0.38 -13.04
N ASP A 176 14.50 0.58 -13.43
CA ASP A 176 14.28 1.85 -12.75
C ASP A 176 12.84 1.96 -12.24
N CYS A 177 12.68 2.06 -10.93
CA CYS A 177 11.38 2.19 -10.26
C CYS A 177 11.48 3.16 -9.09
N MET A 178 10.47 4.01 -8.95
CA MET A 178 10.26 4.88 -7.80
C MET A 178 9.26 4.24 -6.85
N PHE A 179 9.54 4.34 -5.55
CA PHE A 179 8.69 3.88 -4.46
C PHE A 179 8.24 5.10 -3.65
N PHE A 180 6.96 5.23 -3.45
CA PHE A 180 6.36 6.24 -2.58
C PHE A 180 5.86 5.53 -1.33
N VAL A 181 6.50 5.77 -0.20
CA VAL A 181 6.27 5.00 1.03
C VAL A 181 5.98 5.92 2.20
N ALA A 182 5.02 5.53 3.03
CA ALA A 182 4.80 6.20 4.30
C ALA A 182 5.87 5.79 5.33
N ALA A 183 6.26 6.75 6.18
CA ALA A 183 7.21 6.54 7.26
C ALA A 183 6.61 6.93 8.62
N ALA A 184 7.03 6.24 9.66
CA ALA A 184 6.64 6.51 11.04
C ALA A 184 7.20 7.83 11.57
N ARG A 185 6.53 8.42 12.57
CA ARG A 185 7.00 9.61 13.28
C ARG A 185 8.18 9.30 14.19
N ASP A 186 8.96 10.32 14.50
CA ASP A 186 10.13 10.19 15.39
C ASP A 186 9.73 9.85 16.85
N ASP A 187 8.52 10.18 17.25
CA ASP A 187 7.92 9.84 18.54
C ASP A 187 7.36 8.40 18.60
N GLY A 188 7.43 7.67 17.49
CA GLY A 188 6.91 6.32 17.37
C GLY A 188 5.49 6.23 16.81
N GLY A 189 4.81 7.37 16.58
CA GLY A 189 3.49 7.41 15.93
C GLY A 189 3.55 7.06 14.43
N GLU A 190 2.41 6.79 13.82
CA GLU A 190 2.31 6.55 12.38
C GLU A 190 2.33 7.85 11.56
N GLY A 191 2.65 7.74 10.27
CA GLY A 191 2.31 8.76 9.29
C GLY A 191 3.11 10.05 9.35
N LYS A 192 4.39 10.05 9.72
CA LYS A 192 5.25 11.24 9.63
C LYS A 192 5.18 11.93 8.27
N GLY A 193 5.05 11.14 7.20
CA GLY A 193 5.00 11.64 5.85
C GLY A 193 5.21 10.57 4.81
N VAL A 194 5.18 11.00 3.56
CA VAL A 194 5.48 10.18 2.40
C VAL A 194 6.83 10.57 1.84
N LEU A 195 7.75 9.62 1.78
CA LEU A 195 9.02 9.74 1.11
C LEU A 195 8.99 9.09 -0.29
N MET A 196 9.87 9.54 -1.16
CA MET A 196 10.18 8.89 -2.42
C MET A 196 11.56 8.27 -2.34
N ALA A 197 11.65 6.99 -2.65
CA ALA A 197 12.88 6.25 -2.86
C ALA A 197 12.95 5.75 -4.31
N ARG A 198 14.13 5.41 -4.80
CA ARG A 198 14.33 4.97 -6.19
C ARG A 198 15.39 3.90 -6.27
N THR A 199 15.18 2.96 -7.16
CA THR A 199 16.20 2.03 -7.68
C THR A 199 16.44 2.31 -9.16
N THR A 200 17.66 2.11 -9.61
CA THR A 200 18.07 2.16 -11.03
C THR A 200 18.88 0.93 -11.44
N ASP A 201 18.82 -0.11 -10.62
CA ASP A 201 19.61 -1.35 -10.79
C ASP A 201 18.76 -2.61 -10.51
N GLY A 202 17.48 -2.53 -10.83
CA GLY A 202 16.57 -3.66 -10.68
C GLY A 202 16.32 -4.06 -9.22
N GLY A 203 16.28 -3.10 -8.30
CA GLY A 203 15.95 -3.33 -6.91
C GLY A 203 17.10 -3.72 -6.01
N LYS A 204 18.34 -3.83 -6.53
CA LYS A 204 19.51 -4.19 -5.72
C LYS A 204 19.82 -3.12 -4.68
N ASN A 205 19.75 -1.86 -5.09
CA ASN A 205 19.86 -0.72 -4.21
C ASN A 205 18.61 0.15 -4.35
N ILE A 206 17.92 0.38 -3.25
CA ILE A 206 16.78 1.29 -3.18
C ILE A 206 17.21 2.44 -2.28
N ASN A 207 17.32 3.65 -2.82
CA ASN A 207 17.89 4.80 -2.14
C ASN A 207 16.83 5.86 -1.89
N PHE A 208 16.87 6.50 -0.72
CA PHE A 208 16.08 7.69 -0.44
C PHE A 208 16.42 8.80 -1.45
N VAL A 209 15.40 9.47 -1.98
CA VAL A 209 15.56 10.62 -2.87
C VAL A 209 15.10 11.89 -2.17
N SER A 210 13.84 11.93 -1.73
CA SER A 210 13.25 13.13 -1.17
C SER A 210 12.02 12.81 -0.33
N TRP A 211 11.55 13.80 0.44
CA TRP A 211 10.21 13.80 1.00
C TRP A 211 9.23 14.45 0.02
N VAL A 212 8.13 13.75 -0.26
CA VAL A 212 6.98 14.34 -0.95
C VAL A 212 6.31 15.35 -0.04
N ALA A 213 6.03 14.94 1.19
CA ALA A 213 5.50 15.80 2.25
C ALA A 213 5.79 15.19 3.62
N LYS A 214 5.90 16.05 4.64
CA LYS A 214 6.03 15.68 6.06
C LYS A 214 5.09 16.53 6.91
N SER A 215 4.67 15.99 8.05
CA SER A 215 3.94 16.69 9.08
C SER A 215 4.30 16.14 10.47
N ASP A 216 4.45 17.02 11.43
CA ASP A 216 4.61 16.64 12.84
C ASP A 216 3.26 16.61 13.58
N GLN A 217 2.19 17.04 12.91
CA GLN A 217 0.86 17.21 13.51
C GLN A 217 -0.20 16.28 12.90
N ASN A 218 -0.01 15.83 11.67
CA ASN A 218 -1.01 15.06 10.94
C ASN A 218 -0.37 13.82 10.34
N ASP A 219 -1.15 12.75 10.17
CA ASP A 219 -0.69 11.57 9.47
C ASP A 219 -0.80 11.77 7.97
N LEU A 220 0.31 11.60 7.27
CA LEU A 220 0.41 11.66 5.81
C LEU A 220 0.77 10.26 5.30
N ILE A 221 -0.20 9.58 4.72
CA ILE A 221 -0.10 8.15 4.40
C ILE A 221 -0.77 7.82 3.07
N MET A 222 -0.56 6.61 2.57
CA MET A 222 -1.26 6.03 1.43
C MET A 222 -1.19 6.92 0.18
N PRO A 223 0.00 7.15 -0.37
CA PRO A 223 0.16 7.95 -1.59
C PRO A 223 -0.47 7.27 -2.80
N SER A 224 -0.87 8.09 -3.77
CA SER A 224 -1.12 7.67 -5.15
C SER A 224 -0.45 8.64 -6.10
N SER A 225 0.34 8.14 -7.03
CA SER A 225 1.28 8.93 -7.83
C SER A 225 1.05 8.70 -9.32
N VAL A 226 1.20 9.76 -10.12
CA VAL A 226 1.15 9.70 -11.58
C VAL A 226 2.29 10.49 -12.19
N ARG A 227 2.83 9.98 -13.30
CA ARG A 227 3.75 10.71 -14.16
C ARG A 227 2.96 11.50 -15.20
N VAL A 228 3.12 12.81 -15.19
CA VAL A 228 2.46 13.72 -16.14
C VAL A 228 3.24 13.79 -17.45
N ASP A 229 4.54 14.01 -17.34
CA ASP A 229 5.52 14.08 -18.44
C ASP A 229 6.90 13.57 -17.97
N ASP A 230 7.95 13.80 -18.78
CA ASP A 230 9.29 13.30 -18.51
C ASP A 230 9.91 13.81 -17.18
N HIS A 231 9.44 14.94 -16.67
CA HIS A 231 9.98 15.59 -15.46
C HIS A 231 8.94 15.80 -14.36
N THR A 232 7.65 15.80 -14.71
CA THR A 232 6.58 16.18 -13.80
C THR A 232 5.91 14.96 -13.19
N LEU A 233 5.87 14.93 -11.87
CA LEU A 233 5.15 13.96 -11.06
C LEU A 233 4.07 14.67 -10.24
N ILE A 234 2.95 13.99 -10.01
CA ILE A 234 1.90 14.43 -9.08
C ILE A 234 1.62 13.27 -8.12
N THR A 235 1.56 13.58 -6.83
CA THR A 235 1.26 12.61 -5.78
C THR A 235 0.13 13.15 -4.90
N ALA A 236 -0.97 12.41 -4.80
CA ALA A 236 -2.02 12.63 -3.83
C ALA A 236 -1.72 11.82 -2.56
N ILE A 237 -1.95 12.42 -1.40
CA ILE A 237 -1.69 11.81 -0.10
C ILE A 237 -2.95 11.92 0.74
N ARG A 238 -3.37 10.81 1.36
CA ARG A 238 -4.37 10.83 2.40
C ARG A 238 -3.76 11.44 3.66
N CYS A 239 -4.46 12.43 4.21
CA CYS A 239 -4.07 13.11 5.43
C CYS A 239 -5.14 12.88 6.50
N ASN A 240 -4.72 12.55 7.71
CA ASN A 240 -5.59 12.44 8.87
C ASN A 240 -5.13 13.46 9.92
N ALA A 241 -6.07 14.06 10.65
CA ALA A 241 -5.70 14.77 11.87
C ALA A 241 -5.16 13.78 12.90
N ALA A 242 -4.01 14.11 13.51
CA ALA A 242 -3.31 13.22 14.47
C ALA A 242 -3.95 13.24 15.81
N GLU A 243 -5.02 13.56 16.15
CA GLU A 243 -5.83 13.40 17.38
C GLU A 243 -7.15 14.17 17.23
N GLY A 244 -8.26 13.48 17.29
CA GLY A 244 -9.56 14.06 17.57
C GLY A 244 -9.98 13.67 18.99
N GLU A 245 -10.51 14.58 19.76
CA GLU A 245 -11.11 14.33 21.10
C GLU A 245 -12.26 13.33 21.09
N PHE A 246 -12.61 12.78 19.94
CA PHE A 246 -13.70 11.84 19.71
C PHE A 246 -13.29 10.81 18.66
N GLU A 247 -14.00 9.70 18.56
CA GLU A 247 -13.84 8.60 17.59
C GLU A 247 -13.85 9.03 16.09
N ILE A 248 -13.86 10.33 15.81
CA ILE A 248 -13.90 10.91 14.47
C ILE A 248 -12.50 11.39 14.12
N VAL A 249 -11.90 10.80 13.08
CA VAL A 249 -10.63 11.20 12.53
C VAL A 249 -10.86 12.01 11.25
N PRO A 250 -10.84 13.36 11.29
CA PRO A 250 -10.97 14.18 10.10
C PRO A 250 -9.94 13.77 9.05
N THR A 251 -10.40 13.50 7.85
CA THR A 251 -9.57 13.02 6.76
C THR A 251 -9.77 13.88 5.52
N TRP A 252 -8.68 14.21 4.83
CA TRP A 252 -8.68 14.96 3.57
C TRP A 252 -7.61 14.41 2.63
N ILE A 253 -7.57 14.92 1.39
CA ILE A 253 -6.54 14.56 0.41
C ILE A 253 -5.83 15.82 -0.05
N ASP A 254 -4.52 15.86 0.17
CA ASP A 254 -3.61 16.88 -0.34
C ASP A 254 -2.84 16.36 -1.55
N VAL A 255 -2.53 17.26 -2.49
CA VAL A 255 -1.79 16.93 -3.71
C VAL A 255 -0.52 17.75 -3.77
N TYR A 256 0.55 17.09 -4.15
CA TYR A 256 1.90 17.63 -4.30
C TYR A 256 2.40 17.42 -5.73
N ARG A 257 3.22 18.36 -6.22
CA ARG A 257 3.82 18.33 -7.54
C ARG A 257 5.33 18.45 -7.46
N SER A 258 6.01 17.65 -8.26
CA SER A 258 7.43 17.75 -8.58
C SER A 258 7.58 18.09 -10.05
N GLU A 259 8.57 18.92 -10.41
CA GLU A 259 8.94 19.29 -11.78
C GLU A 259 10.38 18.87 -12.13
N ASP A 260 10.99 18.06 -11.26
CA ASP A 260 12.39 17.62 -11.34
C ASP A 260 12.54 16.10 -11.04
N ASN A 261 11.59 15.31 -11.53
CA ASN A 261 11.56 13.84 -11.33
C ASN A 261 11.58 13.42 -9.85
N GLY A 262 10.94 14.21 -8.99
CA GLY A 262 10.80 13.89 -7.58
C GLY A 262 11.97 14.34 -6.70
N ALA A 263 12.93 15.13 -7.21
CA ALA A 263 13.99 15.66 -6.37
C ALA A 263 13.45 16.69 -5.36
N THR A 264 12.49 17.51 -5.77
CA THR A 264 11.79 18.46 -4.90
C THR A 264 10.28 18.44 -5.13
N TRP A 265 9.51 18.82 -4.10
CA TRP A 265 8.06 18.80 -4.12
C TRP A 265 7.47 20.08 -3.58
N LYS A 266 6.34 20.50 -4.18
CA LYS A 266 5.55 21.64 -3.76
C LYS A 266 4.11 21.22 -3.56
N TYR A 267 3.48 21.72 -2.48
CA TYR A 267 2.03 21.60 -2.32
C TYR A 267 1.33 22.23 -3.53
N LEU A 268 0.39 21.51 -4.11
CA LEU A 268 -0.38 21.97 -5.27
C LEU A 268 -1.76 22.47 -4.82
N ASN A 269 -2.57 21.61 -4.25
CA ASN A 269 -3.92 21.93 -3.77
C ASN A 269 -4.48 20.81 -2.87
N ARG A 270 -5.70 21.03 -2.34
CA ARG A 270 -6.51 20.08 -1.60
C ARG A 270 -7.81 19.80 -2.37
N PRO A 271 -7.82 18.84 -3.31
CA PRO A 271 -9.02 18.55 -4.09
C PRO A 271 -10.15 17.92 -3.27
N VAL A 272 -9.83 17.30 -2.15
CA VAL A 272 -10.81 16.69 -1.23
C VAL A 272 -10.58 17.27 0.16
N PRO A 273 -11.32 18.33 0.55
CA PRO A 273 -11.17 18.95 1.85
C PRO A 273 -11.79 18.12 2.98
N ASP A 274 -12.70 17.22 2.67
CA ASP A 274 -13.37 16.32 3.59
C ASP A 274 -13.60 14.97 2.91
N ALA A 275 -13.00 13.92 3.46
CA ALA A 275 -13.19 12.53 3.05
C ALA A 275 -13.93 11.70 4.13
N GLY A 276 -14.49 12.37 5.14
CA GLY A 276 -15.16 11.77 6.27
C GLY A 276 -14.22 11.38 7.40
N SER A 277 -14.64 10.45 8.25
CA SER A 277 -13.82 9.94 9.35
C SER A 277 -13.00 8.75 8.91
N GLY A 278 -11.66 8.91 8.89
CA GLY A 278 -10.75 7.87 8.43
C GLY A 278 -11.02 7.45 6.98
N GLY A 279 -11.36 8.42 6.10
CA GLY A 279 -11.75 8.19 4.71
C GLY A 279 -10.76 7.33 3.92
N ASN A 280 -11.23 6.75 2.83
CA ASN A 280 -10.39 5.85 2.03
C ASN A 280 -9.27 6.61 1.29
N PRO A 281 -8.14 5.93 0.99
CA PRO A 281 -7.04 6.56 0.29
C PRO A 281 -7.42 7.00 -1.13
N PRO A 282 -6.68 7.98 -1.70
CA PRO A 282 -6.82 8.34 -3.10
C PRO A 282 -6.33 7.22 -4.02
N ALA A 283 -6.91 7.14 -5.22
CA ALA A 283 -6.34 6.45 -6.35
C ALA A 283 -6.35 7.39 -7.56
N MET A 284 -5.22 7.53 -8.23
CA MET A 284 -5.06 8.42 -9.37
C MET A 284 -4.63 7.66 -10.63
N ILE A 285 -5.16 8.10 -11.77
CA ILE A 285 -4.67 7.71 -13.08
C ILE A 285 -4.59 8.92 -14.01
N LYS A 286 -3.63 8.91 -14.92
CA LYS A 286 -3.58 9.84 -16.06
C LYS A 286 -4.44 9.26 -17.20
N LEU A 287 -5.43 10.01 -17.63
CA LEU A 287 -6.31 9.65 -18.74
C LEU A 287 -5.62 9.88 -20.09
N GLN A 288 -6.16 9.29 -21.16
CA GLN A 288 -5.61 9.41 -22.51
C GLN A 288 -5.60 10.85 -23.03
N ASP A 289 -6.50 11.70 -22.56
CA ASP A 289 -6.59 13.12 -22.92
C ASP A 289 -5.67 14.02 -22.06
N GLY A 290 -4.85 13.41 -21.20
CA GLY A 290 -3.88 14.10 -20.33
C GLY A 290 -4.44 14.56 -19.00
N ARG A 291 -5.75 14.50 -18.76
CA ARG A 291 -6.34 14.80 -17.46
C ARG A 291 -5.96 13.76 -16.43
N ILE A 292 -5.90 14.16 -15.16
CA ILE A 292 -5.72 13.25 -14.04
C ILE A 292 -7.10 13.01 -13.41
N CYS A 293 -7.47 11.73 -13.32
CA CYS A 293 -8.64 11.31 -12.58
C CYS A 293 -8.19 10.87 -11.17
N LEU A 294 -8.82 11.45 -10.14
CA LEU A 294 -8.65 11.07 -8.75
C LEU A 294 -9.98 10.51 -8.25
N THR A 295 -9.92 9.34 -7.64
CA THR A 295 -11.06 8.71 -6.96
C THR A 295 -10.73 8.48 -5.50
N TYR A 296 -11.73 8.53 -4.64
CA TYR A 296 -11.62 8.23 -3.22
C TYR A 296 -12.96 7.71 -2.68
N GLY A 297 -12.96 7.14 -1.49
CA GLY A 297 -14.20 6.78 -0.79
C GLY A 297 -14.44 7.70 0.39
N TYR A 298 -15.60 8.31 0.44
CA TYR A 298 -16.09 9.01 1.63
C TYR A 298 -16.53 7.98 2.69
N ARG A 299 -16.21 8.23 3.96
CA ARG A 299 -16.52 7.26 5.02
C ARG A 299 -17.12 7.91 6.26
#